data_72b465fa643cc11e591304ed2fc4a525
#
_entry.id   72b465fa643cc11e591304ed2fc4a525
#
_cell.length_a   1.000
_cell.length_b   1.000
_cell.length_c   1.000
_cell.angle_alpha   90.00
_cell.angle_beta   90.00
_cell.angle_gamma   90.00
#
_symmetry.space_group_name_H-M   'P 1'
#
loop_
_entity.id
_entity.type
_entity.pdbx_description
1 polymer ?
#
loop_
_entity_poly.entity_id
_entity_poly.type
_entity_poly.pdbx_seq_one_letter_code
_entity_poly.pdbx_strand_id
1 'polypeptide(L)'
;MKFLFKLNFTIIALIFMLAQVVCAEELKFIQITDSHFSAVGKDYSQRDVEKSEGVLEKTIADINSVSGVNFVVFTGDNIDSANEDDLKSFLAIANKLNVPYYIVIGNHEVFKSQNLDKKEYMKIVRKYSKNCRPHSANYVFKQKGLTFIVVDGAKEVIPGPAGYYKKATLAWFDKELTKHKNEKVIVLQHFPIVAPYYNRTHTTYNTKDYEDVLKKHTNVIAIFSGHYHANGETTKDGIYHVSTPALIEAPHNYKIVEISMKNKKDYQIYTQLRHAE
;
A
#
# COMPACT_ATOMS: atom_id res chain seq x y z
N MET A 1 29.12 -21.58 -79.83
CA MET A 1 27.95 -20.80 -79.40
C MET A 1 27.66 -21.18 -77.94
N LYS A 2 28.12 -20.35 -77.00
CA LYS A 2 27.94 -20.60 -75.53
C LYS A 2 26.78 -19.71 -75.02
N PHE A 3 25.69 -20.31 -74.62
CA PHE A 3 24.62 -19.63 -73.98
C PHE A 3 24.95 -19.46 -72.46
N LEU A 4 25.08 -18.22 -72.00
CA LEU A 4 25.26 -17.86 -70.62
C LEU A 4 23.83 -17.69 -70.00
N PHE A 5 23.43 -18.61 -69.12
CA PHE A 5 22.29 -18.43 -68.25
C PHE A 5 22.70 -17.48 -67.12
N LYS A 6 22.09 -16.30 -67.09
CA LYS A 6 22.14 -15.40 -65.92
C LYS A 6 21.09 -15.85 -64.91
N LEU A 7 21.54 -16.41 -63.81
CA LEU A 7 20.73 -16.74 -62.66
C LEU A 7 20.57 -15.49 -61.81
N ASN A 8 19.36 -14.87 -61.87
CA ASN A 8 19.02 -13.77 -61.00
C ASN A 8 18.60 -14.33 -59.63
N PHE A 9 19.49 -14.18 -58.64
CA PHE A 9 19.18 -14.42 -57.24
C PHE A 9 18.37 -13.22 -56.72
N THR A 10 17.06 -13.35 -56.65
CA THR A 10 16.21 -12.44 -55.91
C THR A 10 16.30 -12.82 -54.43
N ILE A 11 17.07 -12.04 -53.65
CA ILE A 11 17.11 -12.16 -52.19
C ILE A 11 15.78 -11.64 -51.67
N ILE A 12 14.89 -12.55 -51.35
CA ILE A 12 13.69 -12.24 -50.54
C ILE A 12 14.19 -12.02 -49.11
N ALA A 13 14.38 -10.76 -48.74
CA ALA A 13 14.60 -10.36 -47.37
C ALA A 13 13.26 -10.59 -46.62
N LEU A 14 13.15 -11.74 -45.98
CA LEU A 14 12.05 -12.01 -45.02
C LEU A 14 12.31 -11.13 -43.82
N ILE A 15 11.68 -9.95 -43.81
CA ILE A 15 11.56 -9.09 -42.62
C ILE A 15 10.71 -9.84 -41.63
N PHE A 16 11.32 -10.60 -40.73
CA PHE A 16 10.68 -11.05 -39.52
C PHE A 16 10.41 -9.78 -38.69
N MET A 17 9.23 -9.20 -38.85
CA MET A 17 8.65 -8.34 -37.83
C MET A 17 8.43 -9.21 -36.60
N LEU A 18 9.44 -9.26 -35.73
CA LEU A 18 9.26 -9.65 -34.35
C LEU A 18 8.28 -8.64 -33.76
N ALA A 19 6.99 -8.98 -33.82
CA ALA A 19 6.01 -8.35 -32.94
C ALA A 19 6.56 -8.62 -31.54
N GLN A 20 7.22 -7.63 -30.96
CA GLN A 20 7.50 -7.65 -29.53
C GLN A 20 6.13 -7.72 -28.88
N VAL A 21 5.76 -8.91 -28.42
CA VAL A 21 4.69 -9.07 -27.45
C VAL A 21 5.17 -8.28 -26.25
N VAL A 22 4.73 -7.03 -26.15
CA VAL A 22 4.94 -6.22 -24.96
C VAL A 22 4.14 -6.93 -23.89
N CYS A 23 4.79 -7.85 -23.20
CA CYS A 23 4.20 -8.50 -22.04
C CYS A 23 3.92 -7.37 -21.05
N ALA A 24 2.64 -7.13 -20.77
CA ALA A 24 2.25 -6.16 -19.77
C ALA A 24 2.95 -6.54 -18.46
N GLU A 25 3.64 -5.60 -17.84
CA GLU A 25 4.14 -5.84 -16.49
C GLU A 25 2.93 -5.94 -15.57
N GLU A 26 2.77 -7.10 -14.97
CA GLU A 26 1.69 -7.35 -14.01
C GLU A 26 2.24 -7.27 -12.59
N LEU A 27 1.61 -6.46 -11.78
CA LEU A 27 1.85 -6.36 -10.36
C LEU A 27 0.59 -6.74 -9.61
N LYS A 28 0.70 -7.69 -8.69
CA LYS A 28 -0.35 -8.07 -7.76
C LYS A 28 0.13 -7.81 -6.35
N PHE A 29 -0.62 -7.04 -5.56
CA PHE A 29 -0.34 -6.88 -4.15
C PHE A 29 -1.62 -6.99 -3.32
N ILE A 30 -1.45 -7.25 -2.04
CA ILE A 30 -2.53 -7.33 -1.08
C ILE A 30 -2.48 -6.10 -0.18
N GLN A 31 -3.63 -5.45 0.01
CA GLN A 31 -3.81 -4.42 1.04
C GLN A 31 -4.59 -5.00 2.21
N ILE A 32 -3.96 -4.98 3.38
CA ILE A 32 -4.58 -5.22 4.68
C ILE A 32 -4.59 -3.89 5.44
N THR A 33 -5.62 -3.62 6.19
CA THR A 33 -5.69 -2.41 7.02
C THR A 33 -6.47 -2.68 8.30
N ASP A 34 -6.20 -1.88 9.32
CA ASP A 34 -6.98 -1.85 10.55
C ASP A 34 -7.14 -3.28 11.15
N SER A 35 -5.99 -3.94 11.34
CA SER A 35 -5.92 -5.28 11.96
C SER A 35 -6.19 -5.22 13.45
N HIS A 36 -5.93 -4.08 14.10
CA HIS A 36 -6.12 -3.85 15.54
C HIS A 36 -5.69 -5.05 16.38
N PHE A 37 -4.50 -5.58 16.05
CA PHE A 37 -3.98 -6.74 16.76
C PHE A 37 -3.70 -6.41 18.23
N SER A 38 -4.16 -7.26 19.13
CA SER A 38 -3.75 -7.25 20.53
C SER A 38 -3.81 -8.65 21.12
N ALA A 39 -2.76 -9.05 21.84
CA ALA A 39 -2.69 -10.36 22.49
C ALA A 39 -3.59 -10.44 23.74
N VAL A 40 -3.99 -9.30 24.30
CA VAL A 40 -4.77 -9.22 25.56
C VAL A 40 -5.96 -8.24 25.45
N GLY A 41 -6.28 -7.80 24.25
CA GLY A 41 -7.36 -6.87 24.00
C GLY A 41 -8.74 -7.47 24.27
N LYS A 42 -9.74 -6.61 24.37
CA LYS A 42 -11.15 -6.99 24.49
C LYS A 42 -11.93 -6.42 23.33
N ASP A 43 -12.97 -7.10 22.95
CA ASP A 43 -13.88 -6.64 21.91
C ASP A 43 -14.54 -5.31 22.31
N TYR A 44 -14.63 -4.41 21.35
CA TYR A 44 -15.36 -3.15 21.50
C TYR A 44 -15.88 -2.65 20.16
N SER A 45 -17.02 -1.97 20.18
CA SER A 45 -17.70 -1.55 18.94
C SER A 45 -17.98 -2.77 18.04
N GLN A 46 -17.46 -2.76 16.81
CA GLN A 46 -17.59 -3.86 15.84
C GLN A 46 -16.26 -4.63 15.66
N ARG A 47 -15.27 -4.40 16.53
CA ARG A 47 -13.94 -4.97 16.46
C ARG A 47 -13.83 -6.25 17.28
N ASP A 48 -13.53 -7.35 16.63
CA ASP A 48 -13.29 -8.67 17.23
C ASP A 48 -11.85 -8.77 17.78
N VAL A 49 -11.43 -7.88 18.68
CA VAL A 49 -10.04 -7.76 19.15
C VAL A 49 -9.57 -9.01 19.88
N GLU A 50 -10.44 -9.68 20.65
CA GLU A 50 -10.13 -10.96 21.31
C GLU A 50 -9.75 -12.07 20.33
N LYS A 51 -10.18 -11.95 19.06
CA LYS A 51 -9.89 -12.90 18.00
C LYS A 51 -8.79 -12.42 17.06
N SER A 52 -8.18 -11.25 17.29
CA SER A 52 -7.28 -10.59 16.35
C SER A 52 -6.11 -11.46 15.91
N GLU A 53 -5.54 -12.27 16.81
CA GLU A 53 -4.47 -13.22 16.49
C GLU A 53 -4.95 -14.25 15.46
N GLY A 54 -6.04 -14.93 15.75
CA GLY A 54 -6.59 -15.96 14.86
C GLY A 54 -7.05 -15.39 13.51
N VAL A 55 -7.65 -14.18 13.51
CA VAL A 55 -8.05 -13.48 12.28
C VAL A 55 -6.82 -13.18 11.42
N LEU A 56 -5.76 -12.63 12.02
CA LEU A 56 -4.54 -12.29 11.28
C LEU A 56 -3.83 -13.56 10.76
N GLU A 57 -3.73 -14.61 11.56
CA GLU A 57 -3.13 -15.88 11.14
C GLU A 57 -3.86 -16.54 9.97
N LYS A 58 -5.20 -16.62 10.05
CA LYS A 58 -6.03 -17.15 8.95
C LYS A 58 -5.86 -16.29 7.69
N THR A 59 -5.89 -14.98 7.83
CA THR A 59 -5.70 -14.06 6.70
C THR A 59 -4.35 -14.28 6.02
N ILE A 60 -3.27 -14.41 6.79
CA ILE A 60 -1.94 -14.68 6.23
C ILE A 60 -1.85 -16.04 5.57
N ALA A 61 -2.47 -17.06 6.14
CA ALA A 61 -2.54 -18.39 5.52
C ALA A 61 -3.29 -18.36 4.19
N ASP A 62 -4.43 -17.64 4.15
CA ASP A 62 -5.20 -17.47 2.92
C ASP A 62 -4.42 -16.68 1.86
N ILE A 63 -3.76 -15.57 2.22
CA ILE A 63 -2.91 -14.79 1.33
C ILE A 63 -1.77 -15.64 0.75
N ASN A 64 -1.15 -16.49 1.55
CA ASN A 64 -0.10 -17.40 1.09
C ASN A 64 -0.60 -18.44 0.06
N SER A 65 -1.90 -18.66 -0.04
CA SER A 65 -2.52 -19.51 -1.06
C SER A 65 -2.81 -18.76 -2.38
N VAL A 66 -2.81 -17.42 -2.34
CA VAL A 66 -3.07 -16.60 -3.54
C VAL A 66 -1.84 -16.57 -4.44
N SER A 67 -1.99 -17.04 -5.66
CA SER A 67 -0.89 -17.09 -6.64
C SER A 67 -0.53 -15.70 -7.17
N GLY A 68 0.76 -15.50 -7.46
CA GLY A 68 1.26 -14.32 -8.16
C GLY A 68 1.33 -13.04 -7.32
N VAL A 69 1.12 -13.10 -6.01
CA VAL A 69 1.30 -11.94 -5.11
C VAL A 69 2.77 -11.55 -5.06
N ASN A 70 3.06 -10.26 -5.30
CA ASN A 70 4.42 -9.72 -5.25
C ASN A 70 4.78 -9.22 -3.85
N PHE A 71 3.82 -8.62 -3.13
CA PHE A 71 3.99 -8.14 -1.77
C PHE A 71 2.64 -7.90 -1.07
N VAL A 72 2.70 -7.68 0.23
CA VAL A 72 1.57 -7.26 1.07
C VAL A 72 1.86 -5.86 1.62
N VAL A 73 0.85 -5.02 1.77
CA VAL A 73 0.95 -3.76 2.52
C VAL A 73 -0.08 -3.73 3.63
N PHE A 74 0.38 -3.42 4.84
CA PHE A 74 -0.45 -3.10 5.98
C PHE A 74 -0.58 -1.59 6.07
N THR A 75 -1.79 -1.06 5.82
CA THR A 75 -2.02 0.39 5.70
C THR A 75 -2.45 1.07 7.01
N GLY A 76 -1.90 0.61 8.14
CA GLY A 76 -2.02 1.23 9.44
C GLY A 76 -3.08 0.60 10.33
N ASP A 77 -3.08 1.04 11.60
CA ASP A 77 -3.83 0.46 12.70
C ASP A 77 -3.62 -1.07 12.77
N ASN A 78 -2.32 -1.45 12.70
CA ASN A 78 -1.87 -2.84 12.69
C ASN A 78 -2.01 -3.46 14.08
N ILE A 79 -1.82 -2.64 15.12
CA ILE A 79 -2.03 -2.99 16.54
C ILE A 79 -3.13 -2.12 17.14
N ASP A 80 -3.83 -2.61 18.15
CA ASP A 80 -4.98 -1.91 18.74
C ASP A 80 -4.60 -0.72 19.63
N SER A 81 -3.42 -0.76 20.18
CA SER A 81 -2.87 0.33 21.00
C SER A 81 -1.35 0.38 20.88
N ALA A 82 -0.74 1.52 21.25
CA ALA A 82 0.70 1.72 21.21
C ALA A 82 1.41 0.81 22.24
N ASN A 83 1.55 -0.46 21.92
CA ASN A 83 2.15 -1.50 22.75
C ASN A 83 3.28 -2.22 21.99
N GLU A 84 4.47 -2.29 22.61
CA GLU A 84 5.65 -2.89 21.99
C GLU A 84 5.51 -4.41 21.82
N ASP A 85 4.90 -5.10 22.79
CA ASP A 85 4.78 -6.56 22.75
C ASP A 85 3.72 -6.99 21.73
N ASP A 86 2.61 -6.24 21.61
CA ASP A 86 1.63 -6.44 20.55
C ASP A 86 2.26 -6.21 19.16
N LEU A 87 3.11 -5.17 19.00
CA LEU A 87 3.83 -4.94 17.76
C LEU A 87 4.78 -6.10 17.42
N LYS A 88 5.51 -6.64 18.38
CA LYS A 88 6.40 -7.79 18.15
C LYS A 88 5.61 -9.04 17.77
N SER A 89 4.49 -9.29 18.44
CA SER A 89 3.61 -10.42 18.15
C SER A 89 2.96 -10.29 16.77
N PHE A 90 2.45 -9.12 16.41
CA PHE A 90 1.97 -8.81 15.07
C PHE A 90 3.05 -9.09 14.01
N LEU A 91 4.28 -8.61 14.22
CA LEU A 91 5.39 -8.83 13.28
C LEU A 91 5.77 -10.31 13.18
N ALA A 92 5.70 -11.07 14.28
CA ALA A 92 5.97 -12.50 14.26
C ALA A 92 4.96 -13.25 13.36
N ILE A 93 3.69 -12.86 13.39
CA ILE A 93 2.65 -13.42 12.53
C ILE A 93 2.84 -12.94 11.09
N ALA A 94 3.06 -11.63 10.86
CA ALA A 94 3.30 -11.08 9.54
C ALA A 94 4.52 -11.69 8.84
N ASN A 95 5.53 -12.12 9.60
CA ASN A 95 6.71 -12.82 9.07
C ASN A 95 6.40 -14.22 8.48
N LYS A 96 5.19 -14.78 8.72
CA LYS A 96 4.72 -16.02 8.10
C LYS A 96 4.30 -15.82 6.63
N LEU A 97 4.22 -14.59 6.15
CA LEU A 97 4.00 -14.28 4.73
C LEU A 97 5.15 -14.85 3.87
N ASN A 98 4.78 -15.48 2.75
CA ASN A 98 5.74 -16.02 1.77
C ASN A 98 6.36 -14.91 0.89
N VAL A 99 5.79 -13.70 0.90
CA VAL A 99 6.20 -12.54 0.11
C VAL A 99 6.63 -11.39 1.03
N PRO A 100 7.39 -10.40 0.52
CA PRO A 100 7.71 -9.21 1.27
C PRO A 100 6.45 -8.46 1.72
N TYR A 101 6.53 -7.75 2.85
CA TYR A 101 5.46 -6.85 3.26
C TYR A 101 6.00 -5.47 3.65
N TYR A 102 5.12 -4.47 3.59
CA TYR A 102 5.40 -3.07 3.93
C TYR A 102 4.38 -2.58 4.96
N ILE A 103 4.77 -1.62 5.80
CA ILE A 103 3.96 -1.15 6.93
C ILE A 103 3.79 0.36 6.84
N VAL A 104 2.56 0.80 6.98
CA VAL A 104 2.16 2.19 7.22
C VAL A 104 1.80 2.34 8.68
N ILE A 105 2.03 3.50 9.28
CA ILE A 105 1.61 3.82 10.64
C ILE A 105 0.22 4.44 10.61
N GLY A 106 -0.69 3.93 11.45
CA GLY A 106 -2.00 4.53 11.75
C GLY A 106 -2.00 5.30 13.08
N ASN A 107 -3.17 5.62 13.59
CA ASN A 107 -3.28 6.38 14.85
C ASN A 107 -3.17 5.52 16.11
N HIS A 108 -3.39 4.22 16.01
CA HIS A 108 -3.29 3.30 17.13
C HIS A 108 -1.85 2.87 17.43
N GLU A 109 -0.94 2.95 16.46
CA GLU A 109 0.44 2.48 16.59
C GLU A 109 1.32 3.31 17.50
N VAL A 110 1.05 4.60 17.67
CA VAL A 110 2.04 5.49 18.26
C VAL A 110 1.45 6.43 19.31
N PHE A 111 2.06 6.38 20.49
CA PHE A 111 1.76 7.31 21.58
C PHE A 111 3.03 7.55 22.38
N LYS A 112 3.58 8.76 22.27
CA LYS A 112 4.86 9.11 22.89
C LYS A 112 4.86 8.95 24.41
N SER A 113 3.74 9.23 25.08
CA SER A 113 3.64 9.05 26.55
C SER A 113 3.54 7.59 26.99
N GLN A 114 3.31 6.66 26.05
CA GLN A 114 3.37 5.21 26.28
C GLN A 114 4.69 4.60 25.81
N ASN A 115 5.73 5.41 25.59
CA ASN A 115 7.06 5.02 25.16
C ASN A 115 7.14 4.35 23.79
N LEU A 116 6.11 4.43 22.98
CA LEU A 116 6.09 3.96 21.59
C LEU A 116 5.83 5.14 20.66
N ASP A 117 6.87 5.96 20.44
CA ASP A 117 6.86 6.98 19.40
C ASP A 117 7.19 6.38 18.03
N LYS A 118 7.08 7.17 16.97
CA LYS A 118 7.35 6.70 15.60
C LYS A 118 8.77 6.17 15.41
N LYS A 119 9.75 6.76 16.09
CA LYS A 119 11.15 6.35 15.99
C LYS A 119 11.34 4.95 16.59
N GLU A 120 10.77 4.71 17.77
CA GLU A 120 10.86 3.41 18.44
C GLU A 120 10.03 2.36 17.68
N TYR A 121 8.81 2.70 17.23
CA TYR A 121 8.01 1.82 16.38
C TYR A 121 8.79 1.34 15.15
N MET A 122 9.39 2.27 14.38
CA MET A 122 10.16 1.92 13.19
C MET A 122 11.45 1.17 13.52
N LYS A 123 12.04 1.37 14.67
CA LYS A 123 13.20 0.61 15.16
C LYS A 123 12.82 -0.85 15.44
N ILE A 124 11.67 -1.07 16.07
CA ILE A 124 11.13 -2.41 16.33
C ILE A 124 10.80 -3.10 14.99
N VAL A 125 10.10 -2.42 14.08
CA VAL A 125 9.82 -2.94 12.74
C VAL A 125 11.11 -3.38 12.04
N ARG A 126 12.15 -2.54 12.01
CA ARG A 126 13.43 -2.91 11.37
C ARG A 126 14.12 -4.10 12.03
N LYS A 127 13.97 -4.25 13.36
CA LYS A 127 14.62 -5.32 14.10
C LYS A 127 13.91 -6.67 13.94
N TYR A 128 12.57 -6.66 13.94
CA TYR A 128 11.77 -7.88 14.03
C TYR A 128 11.10 -8.27 12.71
N SER A 129 10.93 -7.34 11.75
CA SER A 129 10.40 -7.69 10.45
C SER A 129 11.42 -8.43 9.59
N LYS A 130 10.95 -9.46 8.90
CA LYS A 130 11.77 -10.26 7.96
C LYS A 130 12.27 -9.42 6.77
N ASN A 131 11.42 -8.58 6.21
CA ASN A 131 11.68 -7.90 4.93
C ASN A 131 11.43 -6.38 4.95
N CYS A 132 10.66 -5.85 5.90
CA CYS A 132 10.33 -4.44 5.97
C CYS A 132 11.33 -3.70 6.87
N ARG A 133 12.21 -2.89 6.28
CA ARG A 133 13.29 -2.21 7.04
C ARG A 133 13.39 -0.71 6.74
N PRO A 134 12.27 0.04 6.79
CA PRO A 134 12.31 1.48 6.56
C PRO A 134 13.02 2.21 7.70
N HIS A 135 13.72 3.30 7.38
CA HIS A 135 14.41 4.13 8.37
C HIS A 135 13.51 5.18 9.04
N SER A 136 12.38 5.49 8.43
CA SER A 136 11.40 6.44 8.95
C SER A 136 9.98 6.01 8.58
N ALA A 137 8.98 6.67 9.17
CA ALA A 137 7.57 6.45 8.86
C ALA A 137 7.19 6.87 7.43
N ASN A 138 7.97 7.81 6.86
CA ASN A 138 7.88 8.18 5.45
C ASN A 138 9.00 7.48 4.69
N TYR A 139 8.68 6.71 3.66
CA TYR A 139 9.68 6.02 2.84
C TYR A 139 9.19 5.69 1.44
N VAL A 140 10.11 5.28 0.59
CA VAL A 140 9.87 4.91 -0.80
C VAL A 140 10.40 3.51 -1.06
N PHE A 141 9.66 2.72 -1.83
CA PHE A 141 10.14 1.46 -2.38
C PHE A 141 9.66 1.28 -3.82
N LYS A 142 10.23 0.32 -4.54
CA LYS A 142 9.88 0.05 -5.95
C LYS A 142 9.51 -1.41 -6.13
N GLN A 143 8.51 -1.65 -6.96
CA GLN A 143 8.07 -2.98 -7.37
C GLN A 143 7.60 -2.94 -8.84
N LYS A 144 8.13 -3.83 -9.69
CA LYS A 144 7.67 -3.98 -11.08
C LYS A 144 7.49 -2.64 -11.82
N GLY A 145 8.53 -1.80 -11.83
CA GLY A 145 8.51 -0.53 -12.55
C GLY A 145 7.64 0.59 -11.92
N LEU A 146 6.90 0.31 -10.86
CA LEU A 146 6.12 1.27 -10.09
C LEU A 146 6.88 1.76 -8.86
N THR A 147 6.67 3.03 -8.52
CA THR A 147 7.19 3.64 -7.30
C THR A 147 6.07 3.75 -6.27
N PHE A 148 6.33 3.26 -5.06
CA PHE A 148 5.43 3.34 -3.94
C PHE A 148 5.98 4.32 -2.91
N ILE A 149 5.15 5.28 -2.49
CA ILE A 149 5.50 6.28 -1.48
C ILE A 149 4.59 6.09 -0.28
N VAL A 150 5.18 5.76 0.86
CA VAL A 150 4.47 5.68 2.14
C VAL A 150 4.51 7.04 2.80
N VAL A 151 3.33 7.60 3.12
CA VAL A 151 3.17 8.95 3.69
C VAL A 151 2.48 8.87 5.04
N ASP A 152 3.18 9.32 6.06
CA ASP A 152 2.73 9.27 7.45
C ASP A 152 1.90 10.50 7.85
N GLY A 153 0.68 10.25 8.31
CA GLY A 153 -0.25 11.26 8.84
C GLY A 153 -0.61 11.08 10.32
N ALA A 154 0.01 10.11 11.02
CA ALA A 154 -0.29 9.86 12.43
C ALA A 154 0.23 10.95 13.36
N LYS A 155 -0.45 11.15 14.49
CA LYS A 155 -0.04 12.06 15.56
C LYS A 155 0.45 11.25 16.77
N GLU A 156 1.67 11.49 17.21
CA GLU A 156 2.28 10.72 18.30
C GLU A 156 2.28 11.42 19.66
N VAL A 157 2.09 12.75 19.72
CA VAL A 157 2.10 13.54 20.95
C VAL A 157 0.72 13.64 21.56
N ILE A 158 -0.25 14.00 20.74
CA ILE A 158 -1.67 14.00 21.06
C ILE A 158 -2.32 13.09 20.02
N PRO A 159 -2.34 11.76 20.27
CA PRO A 159 -2.96 10.83 19.35
C PRO A 159 -4.47 11.06 19.29
N GLY A 160 -5.08 10.53 18.28
CA GLY A 160 -6.52 10.62 18.07
C GLY A 160 -6.89 10.30 16.64
N PRO A 161 -8.18 10.11 16.35
CA PRO A 161 -8.62 9.54 15.09
C PRO A 161 -8.40 10.44 13.87
N ALA A 162 -8.19 11.74 14.04
CA ALA A 162 -7.98 12.63 12.91
C ALA A 162 -6.53 12.61 12.42
N GLY A 163 -6.33 12.43 11.13
CA GLY A 163 -5.03 12.51 10.47
C GLY A 163 -4.48 13.93 10.38
N TYR A 164 -3.14 14.07 10.37
CA TYR A 164 -2.46 15.34 10.12
C TYR A 164 -1.12 15.11 9.45
N TYR A 165 -0.96 15.59 8.24
CA TYR A 165 0.30 15.54 7.50
C TYR A 165 1.15 16.77 7.84
N LYS A 166 2.23 16.57 8.61
CA LYS A 166 3.14 17.66 9.02
C LYS A 166 3.69 18.39 7.79
N LYS A 167 3.97 19.69 7.91
CA LYS A 167 4.59 20.49 6.82
C LYS A 167 5.88 19.83 6.31
N ALA A 168 6.70 19.29 7.20
CA ALA A 168 7.92 18.57 6.83
C ALA A 168 7.62 17.29 6.02
N THR A 169 6.56 16.54 6.37
CA THR A 169 6.09 15.37 5.60
C THR A 169 5.64 15.79 4.21
N LEU A 170 4.83 16.86 4.10
CA LEU A 170 4.35 17.36 2.80
C LEU A 170 5.49 17.89 1.92
N ALA A 171 6.47 18.58 2.50
CA ALA A 171 7.66 19.05 1.77
C ALA A 171 8.53 17.87 1.28
N TRP A 172 8.69 16.82 2.10
CA TRP A 172 9.36 15.59 1.70
C TRP A 172 8.60 14.87 0.57
N PHE A 173 7.29 14.77 0.70
CA PHE A 173 6.42 14.14 -0.31
C PHE A 173 6.49 14.87 -1.66
N ASP A 174 6.41 16.21 -1.68
CA ASP A 174 6.58 17.05 -2.88
C ASP A 174 7.96 16.79 -3.55
N LYS A 175 9.02 16.69 -2.74
CA LYS A 175 10.36 16.38 -3.24
C LYS A 175 10.45 14.97 -3.84
N GLU A 176 9.87 13.96 -3.19
CA GLU A 176 9.89 12.59 -3.74
C GLU A 176 9.04 12.48 -5.00
N LEU A 177 7.87 13.14 -5.08
CA LEU A 177 7.09 13.19 -6.31
C LEU A 177 7.85 13.85 -7.46
N THR A 178 8.58 14.95 -7.18
CA THR A 178 9.45 15.60 -8.16
C THR A 178 10.57 14.70 -8.64
N LYS A 179 11.24 14.01 -7.72
CA LYS A 179 12.33 13.04 -8.01
C LYS A 179 11.86 11.91 -8.91
N HIS A 180 10.62 11.45 -8.71
CA HIS A 180 10.00 10.35 -9.45
C HIS A 180 9.03 10.82 -10.55
N LYS A 181 9.16 12.06 -11.06
CA LYS A 181 8.23 12.67 -12.03
C LYS A 181 8.02 11.89 -13.32
N ASN A 182 8.97 11.03 -13.69
CA ASN A 182 8.91 10.20 -14.91
C ASN A 182 8.44 8.75 -14.62
N GLU A 183 8.06 8.45 -13.38
CA GLU A 183 7.60 7.15 -12.94
C GLU A 183 6.12 7.24 -12.55
N LYS A 184 5.40 6.13 -12.59
CA LYS A 184 4.07 6.05 -12.00
C LYS A 184 4.19 5.80 -10.51
N VAL A 185 3.50 6.61 -9.72
CA VAL A 185 3.56 6.60 -8.26
C VAL A 185 2.24 6.12 -7.68
N ILE A 186 2.32 5.22 -6.74
CA ILE A 186 1.23 4.80 -5.86
C ILE A 186 1.55 5.28 -4.45
N VAL A 187 0.59 5.94 -3.83
CA VAL A 187 0.73 6.40 -2.45
C VAL A 187 0.04 5.42 -1.52
N LEU A 188 0.73 5.08 -0.44
CA LEU A 188 0.23 4.24 0.65
C LEU A 188 0.17 5.09 1.92
N GLN A 189 -1.00 5.19 2.52
CA GLN A 189 -1.21 5.99 3.73
C GLN A 189 -2.31 5.36 4.59
N HIS A 190 -2.44 5.80 5.83
CA HIS A 190 -3.54 5.34 6.68
C HIS A 190 -4.77 6.24 6.51
N PHE A 191 -4.61 7.55 6.69
CA PHE A 191 -5.70 8.52 6.67
C PHE A 191 -6.05 8.93 5.24
N PRO A 192 -7.27 8.67 4.74
CA PRO A 192 -7.67 9.08 3.41
C PRO A 192 -7.83 10.60 3.32
N ILE A 193 -7.44 11.18 2.18
CA ILE A 193 -7.72 12.58 1.84
C ILE A 193 -9.04 12.73 1.07
N VAL A 194 -9.52 11.64 0.48
CA VAL A 194 -10.87 11.50 -0.06
C VAL A 194 -11.55 10.41 0.74
N ALA A 195 -12.40 10.82 1.68
CA ALA A 195 -13.07 9.92 2.60
C ALA A 195 -14.17 9.13 1.89
N PRO A 196 -14.38 7.84 2.22
CA PRO A 196 -15.45 7.03 1.64
C PRO A 196 -16.85 7.50 2.08
N TYR A 197 -16.94 8.14 3.23
CA TYR A 197 -18.15 8.80 3.75
C TYR A 197 -17.77 9.93 4.72
N TYR A 198 -18.72 10.81 5.03
CA TYR A 198 -18.48 11.89 5.98
C TYR A 198 -18.41 11.36 7.41
N ASN A 199 -17.29 11.61 8.09
CA ASN A 199 -17.12 11.37 9.52
C ASN A 199 -16.30 12.51 10.14
N ARG A 200 -16.93 13.30 11.01
CA ARG A 200 -16.33 14.50 11.58
C ARG A 200 -15.05 14.22 12.40
N THR A 201 -14.98 13.09 13.07
CA THR A 201 -13.87 12.76 13.98
C THR A 201 -12.70 12.07 13.29
N HIS A 202 -12.94 11.43 12.15
CA HIS A 202 -11.95 10.63 11.40
C HIS A 202 -11.36 11.38 10.20
N THR A 203 -11.61 12.69 10.08
CA THR A 203 -11.11 13.47 8.95
C THR A 203 -9.60 13.68 9.00
N THR A 204 -9.01 13.99 7.86
CA THR A 204 -7.67 14.58 7.78
C THR A 204 -7.77 16.10 7.92
N TYR A 205 -7.13 16.69 8.93
CA TYR A 205 -7.29 18.13 9.22
C TYR A 205 -6.80 19.04 8.11
N ASN A 206 -5.71 18.69 7.45
CA ASN A 206 -5.09 19.53 6.43
C ASN A 206 -5.11 18.89 5.05
N THR A 207 -6.25 18.35 4.67
CA THR A 207 -6.51 17.77 3.35
C THR A 207 -6.13 18.73 2.22
N LYS A 208 -6.47 20.01 2.36
CA LYS A 208 -6.16 21.02 1.35
C LYS A 208 -4.65 21.15 1.10
N ASP A 209 -3.83 21.19 2.14
CA ASP A 209 -2.37 21.29 1.99
C ASP A 209 -1.81 20.07 1.25
N TYR A 210 -2.36 18.89 1.51
CA TYR A 210 -1.99 17.66 0.81
C TYR A 210 -2.41 17.70 -0.67
N GLU A 211 -3.63 18.09 -0.95
CA GLU A 211 -4.15 18.26 -2.32
C GLU A 211 -3.33 19.30 -3.10
N ASP A 212 -2.90 20.39 -2.45
CA ASP A 212 -2.07 21.42 -3.09
C ASP A 212 -0.67 20.87 -3.47
N VAL A 213 -0.16 19.84 -2.76
CA VAL A 213 1.03 19.09 -3.21
C VAL A 213 0.67 18.24 -4.43
N LEU A 214 -0.40 17.45 -4.38
CA LEU A 214 -0.78 16.55 -5.49
C LEU A 214 -1.01 17.31 -6.79
N LYS A 215 -1.62 18.49 -6.75
CA LYS A 215 -1.91 19.32 -7.93
C LYS A 215 -0.67 19.76 -8.71
N LYS A 216 0.51 19.76 -8.09
CA LYS A 216 1.78 20.09 -8.77
C LYS A 216 2.35 18.91 -9.57
N HIS A 217 1.79 17.71 -9.40
CA HIS A 217 2.33 16.46 -9.93
C HIS A 217 1.27 15.67 -10.69
N THR A 218 1.70 15.04 -11.78
CA THR A 218 0.81 14.21 -12.64
C THR A 218 1.19 12.73 -12.63
N ASN A 219 2.13 12.34 -11.77
CA ASN A 219 2.68 11.00 -11.71
C ASN A 219 2.01 10.09 -10.67
N VAL A 220 1.20 10.65 -9.74
CA VAL A 220 0.40 9.85 -8.81
C VAL A 220 -0.81 9.26 -9.54
N ILE A 221 -0.94 7.93 -9.53
CA ILE A 221 -2.03 7.22 -10.20
C ILE A 221 -3.06 6.65 -9.24
N ALA A 222 -2.65 6.32 -8.02
CA ALA A 222 -3.55 5.81 -7.00
C ALA A 222 -3.06 6.14 -5.58
N ILE A 223 -4.01 6.21 -4.66
CA ILE A 223 -3.79 6.36 -3.21
C ILE A 223 -4.59 5.29 -2.49
N PHE A 224 -3.93 4.44 -1.70
CA PHE A 224 -4.55 3.40 -0.90
C PHE A 224 -4.52 3.78 0.58
N SER A 225 -5.67 3.69 1.25
CA SER A 225 -5.86 4.12 2.64
C SER A 225 -6.70 3.12 3.43
N GLY A 226 -6.65 3.22 4.76
CA GLY A 226 -7.51 2.51 5.72
C GLY A 226 -8.38 3.46 6.52
N HIS A 227 -8.38 3.29 7.86
CA HIS A 227 -8.91 4.20 8.87
C HIS A 227 -10.43 4.31 8.99
N TYR A 228 -11.15 4.30 7.88
CA TYR A 228 -12.61 4.47 7.89
C TYR A 228 -13.36 3.15 8.06
N HIS A 229 -12.65 2.02 8.09
CA HIS A 229 -13.22 0.67 8.17
C HIS A 229 -14.27 0.39 7.09
N ALA A 230 -14.19 1.08 5.96
CA ALA A 230 -15.17 1.02 4.89
C ALA A 230 -14.53 0.80 3.52
N ASN A 231 -15.21 0.05 2.68
CA ASN A 231 -14.87 -0.02 1.27
C ASN A 231 -15.30 1.27 0.55
N GLY A 232 -14.38 1.92 -0.11
CA GLY A 232 -14.65 3.10 -0.92
C GLY A 232 -13.66 3.21 -2.06
N GLU A 233 -14.17 3.47 -3.25
CA GLU A 233 -13.36 3.63 -4.45
C GLU A 233 -13.90 4.77 -5.29
N THR A 234 -13.05 5.75 -5.59
CA THR A 234 -13.44 6.90 -6.39
C THR A 234 -12.25 7.47 -7.14
N THR A 235 -12.51 8.13 -8.26
CA THR A 235 -11.48 8.89 -8.98
C THR A 235 -11.72 10.38 -8.77
N LYS A 236 -10.70 11.08 -8.26
CA LYS A 236 -10.70 12.53 -8.11
C LYS A 236 -9.41 13.11 -8.70
N ASP A 237 -9.53 14.13 -9.52
CA ASP A 237 -8.40 14.80 -10.17
C ASP A 237 -7.45 13.83 -10.92
N GLY A 238 -8.02 12.75 -11.51
CA GLY A 238 -7.27 11.72 -12.23
C GLY A 238 -6.54 10.72 -11.35
N ILE A 239 -6.67 10.78 -10.02
CA ILE A 239 -6.09 9.87 -9.06
C ILE A 239 -7.17 8.91 -8.54
N TYR A 240 -6.88 7.61 -8.54
CA TYR A 240 -7.76 6.60 -7.98
C TYR A 240 -7.56 6.49 -6.48
N HIS A 241 -8.59 6.80 -5.69
CA HIS A 241 -8.59 6.75 -4.23
C HIS A 241 -9.32 5.50 -3.77
N VAL A 242 -8.63 4.70 -2.97
CA VAL A 242 -9.11 3.42 -2.47
C VAL A 242 -9.05 3.41 -0.95
N SER A 243 -10.19 3.11 -0.33
CA SER A 243 -10.30 2.80 1.10
C SER A 243 -10.68 1.34 1.25
N THR A 244 -10.07 0.65 2.20
CA THR A 244 -10.31 -0.79 2.44
C THR A 244 -10.96 -0.98 3.81
N PRO A 245 -11.93 -1.93 3.95
CA PRO A 245 -12.53 -2.25 5.25
C PRO A 245 -11.50 -2.76 6.25
N ALA A 246 -11.80 -2.58 7.53
CA ALA A 246 -10.96 -3.09 8.61
C ALA A 246 -10.91 -4.61 8.60
N LEU A 247 -9.70 -5.16 8.73
CA LEU A 247 -9.53 -6.62 8.87
C LEU A 247 -10.19 -7.14 10.15
N ILE A 248 -10.11 -6.36 11.24
CA ILE A 248 -10.63 -6.79 12.56
C ILE A 248 -12.14 -6.91 12.62
N GLU A 249 -12.86 -6.32 11.67
CA GLU A 249 -14.33 -6.35 11.64
C GLU A 249 -14.81 -7.45 10.68
N ALA A 250 -15.80 -8.26 11.12
CA ALA A 250 -16.39 -9.28 10.26
C ALA A 250 -17.00 -8.65 8.97
N PRO A 251 -16.83 -9.27 7.82
CA PRO A 251 -16.32 -10.60 7.53
C PRO A 251 -14.79 -10.69 7.32
N HIS A 252 -13.98 -9.85 7.96
CA HIS A 252 -12.51 -9.88 7.95
C HIS A 252 -11.91 -9.73 6.55
N ASN A 253 -12.27 -8.61 5.91
CA ASN A 253 -11.89 -8.35 4.53
C ASN A 253 -10.45 -7.86 4.40
N TYR A 254 -9.82 -8.22 3.28
CA TYR A 254 -8.65 -7.58 2.72
C TYR A 254 -8.86 -7.31 1.23
N LYS A 255 -7.97 -6.55 0.60
CA LYS A 255 -8.11 -6.20 -0.82
C LYS A 255 -6.97 -6.77 -1.65
N ILE A 256 -7.31 -7.47 -2.74
CA ILE A 256 -6.39 -7.85 -3.79
C ILE A 256 -6.35 -6.69 -4.79
N VAL A 257 -5.15 -6.24 -5.15
CA VAL A 257 -4.93 -5.18 -6.14
C VAL A 257 -4.07 -5.73 -7.26
N GLU A 258 -4.57 -5.64 -8.47
CA GLU A 258 -3.86 -6.04 -9.69
C GLU A 258 -3.63 -4.80 -10.56
N ILE A 259 -2.40 -4.60 -11.00
CA ILE A 259 -2.02 -3.49 -11.87
C ILE A 259 -1.33 -4.06 -13.10
N SER A 260 -1.92 -3.83 -14.26
CA SER A 260 -1.30 -4.16 -15.54
C SER A 260 -0.83 -2.90 -16.23
N MET A 261 0.42 -2.90 -16.69
CA MET A 261 1.00 -1.78 -17.44
C MET A 261 1.49 -2.26 -18.79
N LYS A 262 0.84 -1.80 -19.88
CA LYS A 262 1.36 -1.99 -21.23
C LYS A 262 2.50 -1.01 -21.54
N ASN A 263 2.40 0.20 -21.00
CA ASN A 263 3.44 1.24 -21.07
C ASN A 263 3.16 2.30 -19.97
N LYS A 264 4.01 3.32 -19.90
CA LYS A 264 3.85 4.38 -18.86
C LYS A 264 2.55 5.20 -18.93
N LYS A 265 1.80 5.14 -20.05
CA LYS A 265 0.55 5.88 -20.22
C LYS A 265 -0.68 4.98 -20.18
N ASP A 266 -0.51 3.69 -20.46
CA ASP A 266 -1.59 2.71 -20.55
C ASP A 266 -1.44 1.70 -19.40
N TYR A 267 -2.23 1.89 -18.38
CA TYR A 267 -2.30 1.03 -17.18
C TYR A 267 -3.75 0.83 -16.76
N GLN A 268 -3.99 -0.28 -16.11
CA GLN A 268 -5.27 -0.62 -15.50
C GLN A 268 -5.04 -1.02 -14.06
N ILE A 269 -5.90 -0.57 -13.17
CA ILE A 269 -5.91 -0.96 -11.75
C ILE A 269 -7.23 -1.68 -11.51
N TYR A 270 -7.15 -2.91 -11.03
CA TYR A 270 -8.28 -3.70 -10.61
C TYR A 270 -8.16 -4.00 -9.12
N THR A 271 -9.27 -3.93 -8.41
CA THR A 271 -9.34 -4.23 -6.98
C THR A 271 -10.46 -5.22 -6.71
N GLN A 272 -10.22 -6.13 -5.77
CA GLN A 272 -11.21 -7.11 -5.34
C GLN A 272 -11.15 -7.27 -3.82
N LEU A 273 -12.30 -7.16 -3.16
CA LEU A 273 -12.43 -7.57 -1.76
C LEU A 273 -12.41 -9.09 -1.67
N ARG A 274 -11.67 -9.58 -0.69
CA ARG A 274 -11.66 -10.98 -0.30
C ARG A 274 -11.73 -11.05 1.23
N HIS A 275 -12.38 -12.06 1.77
CA HIS A 275 -12.38 -12.39 3.19
C HIS A 275 -11.64 -13.70 3.41
N ALA A 276 -10.94 -13.80 4.53
CA ALA A 276 -10.28 -15.02 4.94
C ALA A 276 -11.32 -16.03 5.46
N GLU A 277 -11.34 -17.21 4.90
CA GLU A 277 -12.22 -18.32 5.31
C GLU A 277 -11.72 -19.03 6.58
#